data_57f73ff12632acdb4a59e9b4ff4cd8ad
#
_entry.id   57f73ff12632acdb4a59e9b4ff4cd8ad
#
_cell.length_a   1.000
_cell.length_b   1.000
_cell.length_c   1.000
_cell.angle_alpha   90.00
_cell.angle_beta   90.00
_cell.angle_gamma   90.00
#
_symmetry.space_group_name_H-M   'P 1'
#
loop_
_entity.id
_entity.type
_entity.pdbx_description
1 polymer ?
#
loop_
_entity_poly.entity_id
_entity_poly.type
_entity_poly.pdbx_seq_one_letter_code
_entity_poly.pdbx_strand_id
1 'polypeptide(L)'
;MRLSLLIGCVAALTLHTAWADNGRLIVTGGASSLEGTAGGGITPWAVLAGYGERHEWGATAFATTVNLPDYRLDVAGLALAYDNRVEVSFARQRFDLGSLVHALNLPEDNLGQDVLGLKVRVFGDVIYERLPQVSLGVEYKHQTNFDIPSLVGARRDSDVEGYLAASRLFMGAAFGYNVLVNASVRYSRANETGLLGFGGDRRDSRSLLKEGSVALLFNPRWALGVEYREKPDNLSFAGESDWADVFVGYFPNKHLSFVLAYARLGEIATLDNQNGTYLSVQGSF
;
A
#
# COMPACT_ATOMS: atom_id res chain seq x y z
N MET A 1 25.08 7.58 3.63
CA MET A 1 25.58 6.18 3.76
C MET A 1 24.50 5.13 4.07
N ARG A 2 23.21 5.51 4.22
CA ARG A 2 22.10 4.56 4.56
C ARG A 2 21.29 4.03 3.36
N LEU A 3 21.39 4.66 2.20
CA LEU A 3 20.71 4.21 0.96
C LEU A 3 21.35 2.95 0.35
N SER A 4 22.66 2.75 0.57
CA SER A 4 23.42 1.62 0.02
C SER A 4 23.05 0.25 0.63
N LEU A 5 22.46 0.22 1.85
CA LEU A 5 22.08 -1.04 2.50
C LEU A 5 20.72 -1.56 1.97
N LEU A 6 19.80 -0.67 1.59
CA LEU A 6 18.47 -1.04 1.06
C LEU A 6 18.58 -1.62 -0.36
N ILE A 7 19.47 -1.08 -1.19
CA ILE A 7 19.74 -1.60 -2.53
C ILE A 7 20.40 -2.99 -2.47
N GLY A 8 21.22 -3.23 -1.47
CA GLY A 8 21.89 -4.52 -1.25
C GLY A 8 20.95 -5.69 -0.93
N CYS A 9 19.87 -5.46 -0.20
CA CYS A 9 18.89 -6.51 0.14
C CYS A 9 18.02 -6.92 -1.06
N VAL A 10 17.66 -6.00 -1.95
CA VAL A 10 16.90 -6.32 -3.17
C VAL A 10 17.76 -7.05 -4.19
N ALA A 11 19.05 -6.73 -4.29
CA ALA A 11 19.97 -7.39 -5.21
C ALA A 11 20.34 -8.83 -4.81
N ALA A 12 20.31 -9.18 -3.51
CA ALA A 12 20.61 -10.53 -3.02
C ALA A 12 19.49 -11.55 -3.30
N LEU A 13 18.26 -11.08 -3.60
CA LEU A 13 17.09 -11.93 -3.91
C LEU A 13 17.05 -12.40 -5.38
N THR A 14 17.98 -11.96 -6.22
CA THR A 14 18.00 -12.33 -7.66
C THR A 14 18.67 -13.68 -7.96
N LEU A 15 19.14 -14.38 -6.95
CA LEU A 15 19.79 -15.68 -7.11
C LEU A 15 18.81 -16.80 -6.77
N HIS A 16 18.30 -17.44 -7.76
CA HIS A 16 17.78 -18.80 -7.94
C HIS A 16 16.36 -18.91 -8.51
N THR A 17 16.38 -19.25 -9.80
CA THR A 17 15.60 -20.26 -10.53
C THR A 17 14.08 -20.08 -10.66
N ALA A 18 13.68 -19.74 -11.84
CA ALA A 18 12.65 -20.34 -12.72
C ALA A 18 11.69 -21.35 -12.06
N TRP A 19 10.69 -20.86 -11.32
CA TRP A 19 9.54 -21.69 -10.94
C TRP A 19 8.18 -21.05 -11.22
N ALA A 20 8.11 -19.89 -11.83
CA ALA A 20 6.86 -19.25 -12.20
C ALA A 20 6.96 -18.56 -13.57
N ASP A 21 7.06 -19.32 -14.65
CA ASP A 21 7.13 -18.75 -16.01
C ASP A 21 5.83 -18.86 -16.80
N ASN A 22 4.77 -19.41 -16.25
CA ASN A 22 3.55 -19.71 -17.01
C ASN A 22 2.32 -18.98 -16.44
N GLY A 23 1.77 -18.04 -17.19
CA GLY A 23 0.35 -17.71 -17.15
C GLY A 23 -0.01 -16.28 -16.78
N ARG A 24 0.47 -15.67 -15.69
CA ARG A 24 0.02 -14.32 -15.30
C ARG A 24 0.71 -13.22 -16.11
N LEU A 25 -0.08 -12.24 -16.56
CA LEU A 25 0.44 -11.06 -17.25
C LEU A 25 1.28 -10.20 -16.29
N ILE A 26 2.38 -9.63 -16.76
CA ILE A 26 3.38 -8.91 -15.95
C ILE A 26 2.75 -7.86 -15.02
N VAL A 27 1.82 -7.06 -15.51
CA VAL A 27 1.20 -5.97 -14.72
C VAL A 27 0.13 -6.45 -13.74
N THR A 28 -0.42 -7.66 -13.92
CA THR A 28 -1.53 -8.16 -13.08
C THR A 28 -1.10 -8.63 -11.70
N GLY A 29 0.20 -8.68 -11.40
CA GLY A 29 0.73 -8.88 -10.06
C GLY A 29 0.54 -7.65 -9.14
N GLY A 30 0.26 -6.47 -9.73
CA GLY A 30 0.20 -5.22 -8.99
C GLY A 30 1.57 -4.75 -8.50
N ALA A 31 1.55 -3.79 -7.61
CA ALA A 31 2.67 -3.38 -6.79
C ALA A 31 2.41 -3.81 -5.33
N SER A 32 3.26 -3.41 -4.40
CA SER A 32 2.99 -3.52 -2.97
C SER A 32 2.48 -2.19 -2.44
N SER A 33 1.39 -2.23 -1.70
CA SER A 33 0.89 -1.05 -1.00
C SER A 33 1.82 -0.66 0.16
N LEU A 34 1.66 0.55 0.68
CA LEU A 34 2.36 1.01 1.90
C LEU A 34 2.13 0.07 3.10
N GLU A 35 1.05 -0.69 3.10
CA GLU A 35 0.68 -1.64 4.15
C GLU A 35 1.19 -3.08 3.90
N GLY A 36 1.91 -3.29 2.79
CA GLY A 36 2.60 -4.54 2.48
C GLY A 36 1.81 -5.53 1.64
N THR A 37 0.51 -5.40 1.54
CA THR A 37 -0.34 -6.26 0.71
C THR A 37 -0.18 -5.93 -0.77
N ALA A 38 -0.40 -6.91 -1.66
CA ALA A 38 -0.42 -6.66 -3.10
C ALA A 38 -1.55 -5.68 -3.46
N GLY A 39 -1.22 -4.66 -4.28
CA GLY A 39 -2.16 -3.60 -4.61
C GLY A 39 -1.60 -2.57 -5.57
N GLY A 40 -2.10 -1.36 -5.41
CA GLY A 40 -1.47 -0.14 -5.90
C GLY A 40 -0.49 0.41 -4.87
N GLY A 41 -0.16 1.70 -4.95
CA GLY A 41 0.71 2.35 -3.96
C GLY A 41 0.02 2.58 -2.62
N ILE A 42 -1.17 3.14 -2.65
CA ILE A 42 -1.93 3.55 -1.47
C ILE A 42 -3.19 2.71 -1.21
N THR A 43 -3.60 1.86 -2.16
CA THR A 43 -4.83 1.05 -2.04
C THR A 43 -4.53 -0.45 -2.18
N PRO A 44 -5.20 -1.34 -1.40
CA PRO A 44 -5.11 -2.78 -1.62
C PRO A 44 -5.93 -3.16 -2.87
N TRP A 45 -5.39 -4.06 -3.70
CA TRP A 45 -6.14 -4.67 -4.79
C TRP A 45 -6.57 -6.09 -4.43
N ALA A 46 -7.50 -6.64 -5.21
CA ALA A 46 -7.92 -8.03 -5.01
C ALA A 46 -6.86 -9.05 -5.46
N VAL A 47 -5.80 -8.63 -6.14
CA VAL A 47 -4.69 -9.49 -6.56
C VAL A 47 -3.84 -9.94 -5.37
N LEU A 48 -3.08 -11.00 -5.56
CA LEU A 48 -2.18 -11.57 -4.56
C LEU A 48 -0.73 -11.42 -4.99
N ALA A 49 0.17 -11.37 -4.02
CA ALA A 49 1.59 -11.14 -4.20
C ALA A 49 2.27 -12.19 -5.08
N GLY A 50 3.24 -11.72 -5.87
CA GLY A 50 4.02 -12.56 -6.78
C GLY A 50 3.22 -13.07 -7.97
N TYR A 51 3.77 -14.09 -8.63
CA TYR A 51 3.22 -14.66 -9.87
C TYR A 51 2.85 -16.13 -9.75
N GLY A 52 2.88 -16.72 -8.54
CA GLY A 52 2.48 -18.09 -8.29
C GLY A 52 1.02 -18.34 -8.69
N GLU A 53 0.77 -19.48 -9.33
CA GLU A 53 -0.54 -19.96 -9.75
C GLU A 53 -1.05 -21.05 -8.81
N ARG A 54 -1.86 -21.95 -9.35
CA ARG A 54 -2.44 -23.07 -8.60
C ARG A 54 -1.36 -24.01 -8.09
N HIS A 55 -1.34 -24.25 -6.77
CA HIS A 55 -0.35 -25.07 -6.05
C HIS A 55 1.08 -24.52 -6.07
N GLU A 56 1.25 -23.24 -6.42
CA GLU A 56 2.54 -22.57 -6.44
C GLU A 56 2.63 -21.47 -5.37
N TRP A 57 3.85 -21.13 -5.00
CA TRP A 57 4.16 -19.99 -4.14
C TRP A 57 4.47 -18.77 -5.00
N GLY A 58 3.93 -17.63 -4.58
CA GLY A 58 4.36 -16.31 -5.04
C GLY A 58 4.97 -15.53 -3.87
N ALA A 59 5.93 -14.69 -4.17
CA ALA A 59 6.57 -13.84 -3.16
C ALA A 59 6.85 -12.46 -3.72
N THR A 60 6.78 -11.45 -2.87
CA THR A 60 7.25 -10.09 -3.16
C THR A 60 8.05 -9.55 -2.00
N ALA A 61 9.06 -8.74 -2.31
CA ALA A 61 9.74 -7.88 -1.34
C ALA A 61 9.85 -6.49 -1.93
N PHE A 62 9.63 -5.44 -1.13
CA PHE A 62 9.60 -4.08 -1.65
C PHE A 62 10.22 -3.08 -0.67
N ALA A 63 10.61 -1.95 -1.23
CA ALA A 63 10.99 -0.76 -0.49
C ALA A 63 10.34 0.46 -1.16
N THR A 64 9.75 1.33 -0.36
CA THR A 64 9.05 2.52 -0.80
C THR A 64 9.51 3.73 0.01
N THR A 65 9.66 4.87 -0.65
CA THR A 65 9.88 6.15 0.01
C THR A 65 8.88 7.18 -0.50
N VAL A 66 8.29 7.95 0.41
CA VAL A 66 7.42 9.09 0.12
C VAL A 66 8.08 10.32 0.69
N ASN A 67 8.40 11.30 -0.16
CA ASN A 67 9.01 12.54 0.26
C ASN A 67 7.99 13.68 0.13
N LEU A 68 7.69 14.30 1.24
CA LEU A 68 6.77 15.41 1.40
C LEU A 68 7.56 16.67 1.78
N PRO A 69 6.96 17.87 1.72
CA PRO A 69 7.65 19.11 2.11
C PRO A 69 8.21 19.07 3.54
N ASP A 70 7.44 18.56 4.49
CA ASP A 70 7.78 18.55 5.91
C ASP A 70 8.08 17.17 6.47
N TYR A 71 7.70 16.09 5.75
CA TYR A 71 7.74 14.72 6.24
C TYR A 71 8.41 13.77 5.24
N ARG A 72 8.81 12.63 5.77
CA ARG A 72 9.26 11.51 4.94
C ARG A 72 8.73 10.19 5.50
N LEU A 73 8.16 9.35 4.63
CA LEU A 73 7.78 7.98 4.97
C LEU A 73 8.67 7.01 4.22
N ASP A 74 9.35 6.14 4.95
CA ASP A 74 10.09 5.00 4.41
C ASP A 74 9.37 3.70 4.83
N VAL A 75 9.15 2.81 3.86
CA VAL A 75 8.48 1.53 4.07
C VAL A 75 9.31 0.41 3.48
N ALA A 76 9.41 -0.70 4.18
CA ALA A 76 9.95 -1.94 3.64
C ALA A 76 9.05 -3.10 4.06
N GLY A 77 8.86 -4.07 3.17
CA GLY A 77 7.97 -5.17 3.46
C GLY A 77 8.16 -6.35 2.53
N LEU A 78 7.42 -7.40 2.85
CA LEU A 78 7.36 -8.65 2.09
C LEU A 78 5.96 -9.24 2.14
N ALA A 79 5.60 -10.00 1.10
CA ALA A 79 4.38 -10.77 1.07
C ALA A 79 4.63 -12.14 0.43
N LEU A 80 3.94 -13.15 0.95
CA LEU A 80 3.97 -14.51 0.45
C LEU A 80 2.54 -14.93 0.11
N ALA A 81 2.35 -15.49 -1.08
CA ALA A 81 1.06 -16.03 -1.49
C ALA A 81 1.20 -17.52 -1.84
N TYR A 82 0.15 -18.26 -1.60
CA TYR A 82 0.06 -19.68 -1.97
C TYR A 82 -1.22 -19.95 -2.76
N ASP A 83 -1.10 -20.80 -3.80
CA ASP A 83 -2.23 -21.29 -4.61
C ASP A 83 -3.02 -20.16 -5.30
N ASN A 84 -2.41 -18.98 -5.47
CA ASN A 84 -3.12 -17.75 -5.87
C ASN A 84 -4.43 -17.55 -5.09
N ARG A 85 -4.45 -17.94 -3.82
CA ARG A 85 -5.64 -17.93 -2.97
C ARG A 85 -5.44 -17.24 -1.61
N VAL A 86 -4.30 -17.41 -0.98
CA VAL A 86 -4.00 -16.84 0.34
C VAL A 86 -2.70 -16.07 0.27
N GLU A 87 -2.68 -14.87 0.85
CA GLU A 87 -1.50 -14.02 0.99
C GLU A 87 -1.32 -13.66 2.46
N VAL A 88 -0.08 -13.75 2.94
CA VAL A 88 0.36 -13.17 4.21
C VAL A 88 1.39 -12.09 3.90
N SER A 89 1.26 -10.92 4.49
CA SER A 89 2.14 -9.78 4.27
C SER A 89 2.65 -9.19 5.57
N PHE A 90 3.82 -8.57 5.50
CA PHE A 90 4.41 -7.77 6.57
C PHE A 90 5.01 -6.50 5.98
N ALA A 91 4.74 -5.36 6.62
CA ALA A 91 5.40 -4.10 6.32
C ALA A 91 5.82 -3.40 7.60
N ARG A 92 6.98 -2.75 7.56
CA ARG A 92 7.44 -1.80 8.56
C ARG A 92 7.52 -0.43 7.94
N GLN A 93 6.88 0.52 8.59
CA GLN A 93 6.83 1.92 8.20
C GLN A 93 7.62 2.76 9.20
N ARG A 94 8.34 3.75 8.70
CA ARG A 94 9.01 4.78 9.49
C ARG A 94 8.66 6.14 8.91
N PHE A 95 7.95 6.92 9.69
CA PHE A 95 7.53 8.27 9.34
C PHE A 95 8.38 9.29 10.09
N ASP A 96 9.23 10.02 9.37
CA ASP A 96 10.09 11.08 9.90
C ASP A 96 9.26 12.37 10.04
N LEU A 97 9.26 12.94 11.24
CA LEU A 97 8.46 14.11 11.59
C LEU A 97 9.10 15.45 11.16
N GLY A 98 10.31 15.39 10.59
CA GLY A 98 11.00 16.53 9.97
C GLY A 98 11.03 17.80 10.81
N SER A 99 10.46 18.86 10.29
CA SER A 99 10.48 20.19 10.93
C SER A 99 9.67 20.30 12.21
N LEU A 100 8.63 19.45 12.39
CA LEU A 100 7.77 19.45 13.60
C LEU A 100 8.53 19.11 14.88
N VAL A 101 9.55 18.27 14.81
CA VAL A 101 10.37 17.90 15.97
C VAL A 101 10.89 19.13 16.72
N HIS A 102 11.47 20.06 15.96
CA HIS A 102 12.01 21.30 16.53
C HIS A 102 10.92 22.31 16.89
N ALA A 103 9.88 22.42 16.06
CA ALA A 103 8.81 23.39 16.26
C ALA A 103 7.98 23.11 17.51
N LEU A 104 7.75 21.83 17.83
CA LEU A 104 6.94 21.40 18.97
C LEU A 104 7.77 20.80 20.11
N ASN A 105 9.09 20.75 19.99
CA ASN A 105 10.02 20.14 20.95
C ASN A 105 9.59 18.69 21.30
N LEU A 106 9.33 17.90 20.24
CA LEU A 106 8.86 16.53 20.41
C LEU A 106 9.95 15.62 20.98
N PRO A 107 9.59 14.59 21.77
CA PRO A 107 10.53 13.65 22.38
C PRO A 107 11.19 12.70 21.36
N GLU A 108 10.58 12.53 20.20
CA GLU A 108 11.01 11.61 19.14
C GLU A 108 11.01 12.28 17.77
N ASP A 109 11.90 11.82 16.88
CA ASP A 109 12.05 12.34 15.52
C ASP A 109 11.26 11.58 14.47
N ASN A 110 10.70 10.43 14.84
CA ASN A 110 9.95 9.59 13.91
C ASN A 110 8.84 8.79 14.61
N LEU A 111 7.85 8.37 13.84
CA LEU A 111 6.83 7.41 14.23
C LEU A 111 7.06 6.10 13.48
N GLY A 112 6.84 4.99 14.14
CA GLY A 112 6.98 3.67 13.55
C GLY A 112 5.67 2.90 13.57
N GLN A 113 5.43 2.08 12.53
CA GLN A 113 4.30 1.17 12.48
C GLN A 113 4.70 -0.17 11.87
N ASP A 114 4.27 -1.26 12.49
CA ASP A 114 4.32 -2.60 11.94
C ASP A 114 2.92 -3.02 11.49
N VAL A 115 2.81 -3.57 10.29
CA VAL A 115 1.57 -4.06 9.68
C VAL A 115 1.72 -5.53 9.34
N LEU A 116 0.84 -6.38 9.85
CA LEU A 116 0.73 -7.78 9.50
C LEU A 116 -0.62 -8.01 8.80
N GLY A 117 -0.57 -8.47 7.54
CA GLY A 117 -1.74 -8.68 6.69
C GLY A 117 -2.02 -10.14 6.40
N LEU A 118 -3.29 -10.47 6.26
CA LEU A 118 -3.81 -11.71 5.68
C LEU A 118 -4.87 -11.37 4.64
N LYS A 119 -4.70 -11.84 3.40
CA LYS A 119 -5.68 -11.67 2.33
C LYS A 119 -6.06 -13.01 1.74
N VAL A 120 -7.34 -13.19 1.47
CA VAL A 120 -7.89 -14.40 0.86
C VAL A 120 -8.69 -14.02 -0.39
N ARG A 121 -8.34 -14.59 -1.54
CA ARG A 121 -9.15 -14.56 -2.76
C ARG A 121 -10.38 -15.43 -2.56
N VAL A 122 -11.55 -14.81 -2.63
CA VAL A 122 -12.83 -15.50 -2.37
C VAL A 122 -13.36 -16.12 -3.65
N PHE A 123 -13.46 -15.34 -4.73
CA PHE A 123 -13.93 -15.80 -6.04
C PHE A 123 -13.49 -14.85 -7.18
N GLY A 124 -13.81 -15.27 -8.42
CA GLY A 124 -13.59 -14.49 -9.62
C GLY A 124 -12.14 -14.47 -10.10
N ASP A 125 -11.91 -13.81 -11.21
CA ASP A 125 -10.58 -13.64 -11.82
C ASP A 125 -10.45 -12.24 -12.40
N VAL A 126 -9.21 -11.71 -12.42
CA VAL A 126 -8.94 -10.37 -12.94
C VAL A 126 -9.22 -10.26 -14.44
N ILE A 127 -9.03 -11.35 -15.21
CA ILE A 127 -9.02 -11.34 -16.68
C ILE A 127 -10.06 -12.30 -17.28
N TYR A 128 -10.04 -13.57 -16.85
CA TYR A 128 -10.64 -14.67 -17.60
C TYR A 128 -12.11 -14.95 -17.25
N GLU A 129 -12.57 -14.52 -16.07
CA GLU A 129 -13.94 -14.73 -15.64
C GLU A 129 -14.82 -13.50 -15.90
N ARG A 130 -16.15 -13.71 -15.91
CA ARG A 130 -17.12 -12.59 -16.03
C ARG A 130 -17.18 -11.74 -14.74
N LEU A 131 -16.96 -12.37 -13.59
CA LEU A 131 -16.94 -11.71 -12.31
C LEU A 131 -15.54 -11.15 -12.02
N PRO A 132 -15.41 -9.98 -11.38
CA PRO A 132 -14.14 -9.47 -10.93
C PRO A 132 -13.52 -10.44 -9.92
N GLN A 133 -12.20 -10.43 -9.79
CA GLN A 133 -11.55 -11.06 -8.66
C GLN A 133 -11.95 -10.31 -7.40
N VAL A 134 -12.41 -11.04 -6.38
CA VAL A 134 -12.78 -10.48 -5.08
C VAL A 134 -11.94 -11.12 -3.99
N SER A 135 -11.35 -10.29 -3.15
CA SER A 135 -10.53 -10.71 -2.01
C SER A 135 -10.98 -10.01 -0.74
N LEU A 136 -10.93 -10.75 0.36
CA LEU A 136 -11.13 -10.25 1.72
C LEU A 136 -9.76 -10.17 2.40
N GLY A 137 -9.44 -9.04 3.00
CA GLY A 137 -8.21 -8.84 3.76
C GLY A 137 -8.47 -8.39 5.18
N VAL A 138 -7.55 -8.74 6.06
CA VAL A 138 -7.48 -8.30 7.46
C VAL A 138 -6.05 -7.85 7.74
N GLU A 139 -5.88 -6.72 8.39
CA GLU A 139 -4.59 -6.16 8.77
C GLU A 139 -4.57 -5.87 10.26
N TYR A 140 -3.59 -6.43 10.97
CA TYR A 140 -3.21 -6.01 12.31
C TYR A 140 -2.12 -4.97 12.19
N LYS A 141 -2.35 -3.81 12.78
CA LYS A 141 -1.44 -2.67 12.78
C LYS A 141 -1.03 -2.33 14.20
N HIS A 142 0.25 -2.09 14.40
CA HIS A 142 0.82 -1.69 15.68
C HIS A 142 1.75 -0.51 15.48
N GLN A 143 1.37 0.61 16.07
CA GLN A 143 2.18 1.82 16.15
C GLN A 143 3.22 1.64 17.27
N THR A 144 4.52 1.76 16.95
CA THR A 144 5.61 1.34 17.83
C THR A 144 6.07 2.43 18.83
N ASN A 145 5.66 3.69 18.61
CA ASN A 145 6.03 4.86 19.42
C ASN A 145 4.76 5.64 19.79
N PHE A 146 4.03 5.20 20.81
CA PHE A 146 2.68 5.69 21.08
C PHE A 146 2.63 7.02 21.89
N ASP A 147 3.76 7.53 22.33
CA ASP A 147 3.79 8.74 23.16
C ASP A 147 3.20 9.96 22.43
N ILE A 148 3.68 10.25 21.22
CA ILE A 148 3.16 11.37 20.41
C ILE A 148 1.70 11.14 20.00
N PRO A 149 1.27 9.98 19.44
CA PRO A 149 -0.13 9.72 19.14
C PRO A 149 -1.06 9.87 20.35
N SER A 150 -0.64 9.43 21.53
CA SER A 150 -1.44 9.58 22.74
C SER A 150 -1.62 11.03 23.18
N LEU A 151 -0.58 11.87 23.03
CA LEU A 151 -0.64 13.30 23.34
C LEU A 151 -1.62 14.06 22.43
N VAL A 152 -1.76 13.65 21.17
CA VAL A 152 -2.70 14.26 20.21
C VAL A 152 -4.10 13.65 20.26
N GLY A 153 -4.36 12.76 21.19
CA GLY A 153 -5.72 12.26 21.49
C GLY A 153 -6.04 10.87 20.95
N ALA A 154 -5.07 10.16 20.35
CA ALA A 154 -5.28 8.78 19.95
C ALA A 154 -5.54 7.85 21.15
N ARG A 155 -6.42 6.87 20.96
CA ARG A 155 -6.90 6.00 22.05
C ARG A 155 -6.13 4.69 22.18
N ARG A 156 -5.52 4.19 21.09
CA ARG A 156 -4.85 2.87 21.04
C ARG A 156 -3.61 2.95 20.16
N ASP A 157 -2.64 2.16 20.51
CA ASP A 157 -1.42 1.91 19.75
C ASP A 157 -1.61 0.84 18.67
N SER A 158 -2.65 0.02 18.77
CA SER A 158 -2.88 -1.10 17.84
C SER A 158 -4.36 -1.32 17.56
N ASP A 159 -4.65 -1.83 16.38
CA ASP A 159 -6.00 -2.26 15.99
C ASP A 159 -5.95 -3.29 14.85
N VAL A 160 -7.10 -3.91 14.63
CA VAL A 160 -7.37 -4.79 13.48
C VAL A 160 -8.36 -4.10 12.57
N GLU A 161 -8.02 -3.99 11.30
CA GLU A 161 -8.94 -3.51 10.27
C GLU A 161 -9.19 -4.58 9.20
N GLY A 162 -10.33 -4.49 8.54
CA GLY A 162 -10.71 -5.40 7.47
C GLY A 162 -11.06 -4.64 6.20
N TYR A 163 -10.82 -5.26 5.05
CA TYR A 163 -11.23 -4.70 3.77
C TYR A 163 -11.74 -5.77 2.80
N LEU A 164 -12.59 -5.35 1.89
CA LEU A 164 -13.04 -6.12 0.74
C LEU A 164 -12.59 -5.38 -0.51
N ALA A 165 -11.84 -6.05 -1.39
CA ALA A 165 -11.36 -5.50 -2.65
C ALA A 165 -11.89 -6.30 -3.84
N ALA A 166 -12.18 -5.58 -4.95
CA ALA A 166 -12.59 -6.17 -6.21
C ALA A 166 -11.77 -5.56 -7.35
N SER A 167 -11.11 -6.39 -8.16
CA SER A 167 -10.24 -5.95 -9.27
C SER A 167 -10.65 -6.62 -10.58
N ARG A 168 -10.62 -5.85 -11.67
CA ARG A 168 -10.91 -6.34 -13.01
C ARG A 168 -10.10 -5.62 -14.08
N LEU A 169 -9.60 -6.40 -15.03
CA LEU A 169 -8.97 -5.92 -16.26
C LEU A 169 -10.01 -5.93 -17.40
N PHE A 170 -10.17 -4.79 -18.05
CA PHE A 170 -10.99 -4.63 -19.25
C PHE A 170 -10.05 -4.52 -20.44
N MET A 171 -10.04 -5.54 -21.30
CA MET A 171 -9.17 -5.58 -22.46
C MET A 171 -9.67 -4.65 -23.55
N GLY A 172 -8.78 -3.80 -24.10
CA GLY A 172 -9.08 -2.87 -25.19
C GLY A 172 -10.09 -1.77 -24.85
N ALA A 173 -10.43 -1.54 -23.57
CA ALA A 173 -11.55 -0.70 -23.15
C ALA A 173 -11.34 0.80 -23.40
N ALA A 174 -10.09 1.26 -23.48
CA ALA A 174 -9.78 2.66 -23.72
C ALA A 174 -8.83 2.81 -24.93
N PHE A 175 -9.35 3.22 -26.07
CA PHE A 175 -8.58 3.43 -27.33
C PHE A 175 -7.71 2.21 -27.72
N GLY A 176 -8.18 0.97 -27.42
CA GLY A 176 -7.44 -0.26 -27.67
C GLY A 176 -6.47 -0.67 -26.55
N TYR A 177 -6.27 0.15 -25.54
CA TYR A 177 -5.48 -0.17 -24.36
C TYR A 177 -6.31 -0.89 -23.29
N ASN A 178 -5.65 -1.69 -22.46
CA ASN A 178 -6.30 -2.37 -21.36
C ASN A 178 -6.45 -1.43 -20.16
N VAL A 179 -7.57 -1.56 -19.43
CA VAL A 179 -7.86 -0.77 -18.25
C VAL A 179 -8.06 -1.70 -17.05
N LEU A 180 -7.23 -1.55 -16.03
CA LEU A 180 -7.41 -2.22 -14.74
C LEU A 180 -8.19 -1.28 -13.83
N VAL A 181 -9.25 -1.80 -13.22
CA VAL A 181 -10.07 -1.08 -12.25
C VAL A 181 -10.05 -1.87 -10.94
N ASN A 182 -9.82 -1.18 -9.84
CA ASN A 182 -9.97 -1.71 -8.50
C ASN A 182 -10.91 -0.82 -7.68
N ALA A 183 -11.75 -1.43 -6.86
CA ALA A 183 -12.55 -0.78 -5.84
C ALA A 183 -12.46 -1.57 -4.55
N SER A 184 -12.30 -0.90 -3.42
CA SER A 184 -12.31 -1.52 -2.10
C SER A 184 -13.10 -0.70 -1.08
N VAL A 185 -13.56 -1.39 -0.06
CA VAL A 185 -14.17 -0.81 1.13
C VAL A 185 -13.41 -1.33 2.34
N ARG A 186 -13.01 -0.42 3.23
CA ARG A 186 -12.24 -0.72 4.44
C ARG A 186 -13.05 -0.34 5.67
N TYR A 187 -12.99 -1.15 6.71
CA TYR A 187 -13.59 -0.87 8.01
C TYR A 187 -12.49 -0.59 9.03
N SER A 188 -12.23 0.68 9.30
CA SER A 188 -11.07 1.16 10.06
C SER A 188 -11.40 2.35 10.95
N ARG A 189 -10.53 2.62 11.93
CA ARG A 189 -10.42 3.83 12.73
C ARG A 189 -8.98 4.30 12.87
N ALA A 190 -8.14 3.94 11.91
CA ALA A 190 -6.73 4.30 11.88
C ALA A 190 -6.54 5.78 11.55
N ASN A 191 -5.80 6.51 12.37
CA ASN A 191 -5.42 7.90 12.12
C ASN A 191 -4.13 7.90 11.30
N GLU A 192 -4.06 8.69 10.25
CA GLU A 192 -2.95 8.68 9.28
C GLU A 192 -2.52 7.25 8.93
N THR A 193 -3.52 6.42 8.53
CA THR A 193 -3.36 4.99 8.23
C THR A 193 -2.84 4.12 9.39
N GLY A 194 -2.81 4.65 10.62
CA GLY A 194 -2.34 4.02 11.85
C GLY A 194 -1.05 4.61 12.42
N LEU A 195 -0.33 5.45 11.65
CA LEU A 195 0.88 6.14 12.13
C LEU A 195 0.61 7.07 13.32
N LEU A 196 -0.58 7.67 13.39
CA LEU A 196 -1.05 8.44 14.55
C LEU A 196 -2.00 7.64 15.47
N GLY A 197 -1.81 6.31 15.53
CA GLY A 197 -2.62 5.42 16.37
C GLY A 197 -4.04 5.22 15.87
N PHE A 198 -4.94 4.76 16.77
CA PHE A 198 -6.26 4.28 16.38
C PHE A 198 -7.36 4.85 17.26
N GLY A 199 -8.45 5.31 16.63
CA GLY A 199 -9.52 6.04 17.29
C GLY A 199 -9.04 7.36 17.87
N GLY A 200 -9.92 8.19 18.36
CA GLY A 200 -9.54 9.50 18.87
C GLY A 200 -10.49 10.06 19.91
N ASP A 201 -10.13 11.23 20.41
CA ASP A 201 -10.91 12.01 21.36
C ASP A 201 -12.23 12.53 20.75
N ARG A 202 -12.23 12.80 19.43
CA ARG A 202 -13.42 13.22 18.68
C ARG A 202 -14.29 12.03 18.30
N ARG A 203 -13.70 10.92 17.86
CA ARG A 203 -14.42 9.71 17.44
C ARG A 203 -13.59 8.46 17.67
N ASP A 204 -14.15 7.47 18.36
CA ASP A 204 -13.48 6.18 18.62
C ASP A 204 -14.11 4.98 17.85
N SER A 205 -15.17 5.21 17.10
CA SER A 205 -15.81 4.16 16.29
C SER A 205 -15.13 3.99 14.95
N ARG A 206 -15.15 2.74 14.43
CA ARG A 206 -14.71 2.46 13.05
C ARG A 206 -15.65 3.08 12.02
N SER A 207 -15.08 3.47 10.90
CA SER A 207 -15.77 4.00 9.71
C SER A 207 -15.64 3.05 8.55
N LEU A 208 -16.63 3.04 7.67
CA LEU A 208 -16.54 2.39 6.38
C LEU A 208 -15.97 3.39 5.38
N LEU A 209 -14.79 3.10 4.84
CA LEU A 209 -13.98 3.96 3.99
C LEU A 209 -13.95 3.39 2.59
N LYS A 210 -13.91 4.25 1.58
CA LYS A 210 -13.87 3.88 0.17
C LYS A 210 -12.47 4.09 -0.37
N GLU A 211 -12.02 3.12 -1.16
CA GLU A 211 -10.73 3.19 -1.83
C GLU A 211 -10.91 2.71 -3.27
N GLY A 212 -10.09 3.19 -4.18
CA GLY A 212 -10.16 2.74 -5.57
C GLY A 212 -8.98 3.19 -6.40
N SER A 213 -8.79 2.50 -7.51
CA SER A 213 -7.77 2.85 -8.50
C SER A 213 -8.20 2.48 -9.91
N VAL A 214 -7.67 3.23 -10.87
CA VAL A 214 -7.82 2.95 -12.29
C VAL A 214 -6.44 3.08 -12.93
N ALA A 215 -6.02 2.06 -13.68
CA ALA A 215 -4.75 2.05 -14.40
C ALA A 215 -4.96 1.72 -15.88
N LEU A 216 -4.40 2.54 -16.75
CA LEU A 216 -4.30 2.31 -18.18
C LEU A 216 -2.98 1.58 -18.48
N LEU A 217 -3.06 0.42 -19.10
CA LEU A 217 -1.92 -0.42 -19.48
C LEU A 217 -1.60 -0.17 -20.93
N PHE A 218 -0.59 0.66 -21.21
CA PHE A 218 -0.18 0.99 -22.58
C PHE A 218 0.46 -0.19 -23.32
N ASN A 219 1.14 -1.05 -22.58
CA ASN A 219 1.76 -2.28 -23.04
C ASN A 219 2.04 -3.18 -21.82
N PRO A 220 2.61 -4.38 -21.98
CA PRO A 220 2.89 -5.29 -20.88
C PRO A 220 3.86 -4.75 -19.80
N ARG A 221 4.54 -3.62 -20.06
CA ARG A 221 5.58 -3.07 -19.16
C ARG A 221 5.24 -1.72 -18.54
N TRP A 222 4.25 -1.01 -19.05
CA TRP A 222 3.94 0.36 -18.62
C TRP A 222 2.48 0.52 -18.25
N ALA A 223 2.25 1.07 -17.08
CA ALA A 223 0.94 1.48 -16.60
C ALA A 223 0.97 2.95 -16.19
N LEU A 224 -0.14 3.65 -16.40
CA LEU A 224 -0.43 4.97 -15.87
C LEU A 224 -1.76 4.88 -15.14
N GLY A 225 -1.84 5.38 -13.91
CA GLY A 225 -3.07 5.29 -13.17
C GLY A 225 -3.25 6.39 -12.14
N VAL A 226 -4.38 6.30 -11.48
CA VAL A 226 -4.77 7.16 -10.36
C VAL A 226 -5.31 6.29 -9.24
N GLU A 227 -5.06 6.71 -8.00
CA GLU A 227 -5.61 6.08 -6.81
C GLU A 227 -6.30 7.12 -5.92
N TYR A 228 -7.26 6.64 -5.14
CA TYR A 228 -7.95 7.41 -4.12
C TYR A 228 -8.17 6.54 -2.89
N ARG A 229 -7.96 7.14 -1.70
CA ARG A 229 -8.17 6.50 -0.40
C ARG A 229 -8.80 7.48 0.57
N GLU A 230 -10.00 7.15 1.04
CA GLU A 230 -10.71 7.88 2.10
C GLU A 230 -10.09 7.56 3.46
N LYS A 231 -10.02 8.56 4.35
CA LYS A 231 -9.53 8.41 5.73
C LYS A 231 -10.59 8.86 6.74
N PRO A 232 -10.61 8.28 7.96
CA PRO A 232 -11.52 8.72 9.01
C PRO A 232 -10.94 9.92 9.77
N ASP A 233 -11.78 10.86 10.14
CA ASP A 233 -11.42 12.01 10.95
C ASP A 233 -11.81 11.79 12.42
N ASN A 234 -10.86 11.33 13.23
CA ASN A 234 -11.10 10.89 14.61
C ASN A 234 -10.45 11.78 15.69
N LEU A 235 -9.48 12.62 15.31
CA LEU A 235 -8.73 13.47 16.23
C LEU A 235 -9.25 14.90 16.18
N SER A 236 -9.32 15.57 17.33
CA SER A 236 -9.60 17.01 17.38
C SER A 236 -8.37 17.87 17.11
N PHE A 237 -7.18 17.27 17.24
CA PHE A 237 -5.89 17.93 17.03
C PHE A 237 -5.66 18.35 15.58
N ALA A 238 -6.01 17.51 14.62
CA ALA A 238 -5.82 17.77 13.19
C ALA A 238 -6.95 17.14 12.38
N GLY A 239 -7.36 17.79 11.31
CA GLY A 239 -8.25 17.21 10.31
C GLY A 239 -7.51 16.16 9.48
N GLU A 240 -8.22 15.14 9.01
CA GLU A 240 -7.66 14.15 8.09
C GLU A 240 -8.13 14.42 6.66
N SER A 241 -7.18 14.57 5.75
CA SER A 241 -7.47 14.68 4.32
C SER A 241 -7.38 13.34 3.63
N ASP A 242 -8.29 13.09 2.68
CA ASP A 242 -8.22 11.90 1.83
C ASP A 242 -6.98 11.93 0.95
N TRP A 243 -6.43 10.76 0.69
CA TRP A 243 -5.26 10.59 -0.16
C TRP A 243 -5.65 10.30 -1.60
N ALA A 244 -4.89 10.87 -2.52
CA ALA A 244 -4.98 10.56 -3.94
C ALA A 244 -3.60 10.64 -4.58
N ASP A 245 -3.37 9.86 -5.63
CA ASP A 245 -2.16 9.96 -6.42
C ASP A 245 -2.40 9.78 -7.92
N VAL A 246 -1.37 10.15 -8.67
CA VAL A 246 -1.20 9.79 -10.08
C VAL A 246 0.12 9.05 -10.19
N PHE A 247 0.10 7.83 -10.69
CA PHE A 247 1.27 6.97 -10.74
C PHE A 247 1.63 6.50 -12.15
N VAL A 248 2.92 6.23 -12.33
CA VAL A 248 3.47 5.48 -13.47
C VAL A 248 4.14 4.23 -12.93
N GLY A 249 3.70 3.06 -13.41
CA GLY A 249 4.32 1.77 -13.14
C GLY A 249 5.18 1.31 -14.31
N TYR A 250 6.40 0.85 -14.03
CA TYR A 250 7.31 0.23 -14.99
C TYR A 250 7.68 -1.18 -14.55
N PHE A 251 7.38 -2.16 -15.38
CA PHE A 251 7.54 -3.59 -15.14
C PHE A 251 8.45 -4.19 -16.23
N PRO A 252 9.78 -4.09 -16.10
CA PRO A 252 10.70 -4.61 -17.11
C PRO A 252 10.54 -6.12 -17.34
N ASN A 253 10.19 -6.86 -16.30
CA ASN A 253 9.91 -8.29 -16.32
C ASN A 253 9.01 -8.66 -15.12
N LYS A 254 8.74 -9.96 -14.90
CA LYS A 254 7.94 -10.46 -13.78
C LYS A 254 8.65 -10.32 -12.41
N HIS A 255 9.97 -10.20 -12.40
CA HIS A 255 10.77 -10.18 -11.17
C HIS A 255 11.03 -8.79 -10.62
N LEU A 256 10.82 -7.74 -11.40
CA LEU A 256 11.16 -6.38 -11.00
C LEU A 256 10.08 -5.40 -11.45
N SER A 257 9.68 -4.54 -10.55
CA SER A 257 8.78 -3.42 -10.84
C SER A 257 9.20 -2.15 -10.11
N PHE A 258 8.87 -1.02 -10.74
CA PHE A 258 9.09 0.32 -10.23
C PHE A 258 7.78 1.09 -10.31
N VAL A 259 7.46 1.84 -9.27
CA VAL A 259 6.32 2.77 -9.28
C VAL A 259 6.81 4.13 -8.85
N LEU A 260 6.53 5.13 -9.68
CA LEU A 260 6.72 6.54 -9.38
C LEU A 260 5.34 7.19 -9.35
N ALA A 261 5.01 7.91 -8.26
CA ALA A 261 3.77 8.65 -8.16
C ALA A 261 3.99 10.07 -7.64
N TYR A 262 3.05 10.94 -7.95
CA TYR A 262 2.86 12.20 -7.26
C TYR A 262 1.63 12.05 -6.37
N ALA A 263 1.87 12.03 -5.06
CA ALA A 263 0.87 11.83 -4.05
C ALA A 263 0.36 13.17 -3.50
N ARG A 264 -0.95 13.32 -3.46
CA ARG A 264 -1.65 14.40 -2.76
C ARG A 264 -2.19 13.83 -1.46
N LEU A 265 -1.55 14.18 -0.34
CA LEU A 265 -1.91 13.67 0.98
C LEU A 265 -2.67 14.72 1.83
N GLY A 266 -2.70 15.98 1.36
CA GLY A 266 -3.47 17.05 1.99
C GLY A 266 -2.88 17.55 3.30
N GLU A 267 -3.68 17.60 4.36
CA GLU A 267 -3.23 17.93 5.71
C GLU A 267 -2.71 16.69 6.42
N ILE A 268 -1.56 16.77 7.02
CA ILE A 268 -0.98 15.75 7.91
C ILE A 268 -0.54 16.44 9.19
N ALA A 269 -1.09 16.04 10.33
CA ALA A 269 -0.72 16.53 11.66
C ALA A 269 -0.62 18.06 11.73
N THR A 270 -1.65 18.78 11.27
CA THR A 270 -1.78 20.25 11.23
C THR A 270 -0.99 20.99 10.15
N LEU A 271 -0.19 20.31 9.34
CA LEU A 271 0.51 20.92 8.22
C LEU A 271 -0.21 20.66 6.91
N ASP A 272 -0.64 21.74 6.27
CA ASP A 272 -1.34 21.69 4.97
C ASP A 272 -0.40 21.38 3.81
N ASN A 273 -1.01 21.02 2.65
CA ASN A 273 -0.32 20.87 1.38
C ASN A 273 0.81 19.83 1.35
N GLN A 274 0.66 18.77 2.12
CA GLN A 274 1.61 17.65 2.14
C GLN A 274 1.47 16.82 0.88
N ASN A 275 1.96 17.35 -0.24
CA ASN A 275 1.97 16.70 -1.54
C ASN A 275 3.41 16.41 -1.94
N GLY A 276 3.69 15.23 -2.48
CA GLY A 276 5.06 14.88 -2.78
C GLY A 276 5.24 13.68 -3.67
N THR A 277 6.46 13.19 -3.73
CA THR A 277 6.85 12.07 -4.60
C THR A 277 6.87 10.77 -3.84
N TYR A 278 6.26 9.76 -4.43
CA TYR A 278 6.29 8.36 -4.02
C TYR A 278 7.18 7.59 -4.99
N LEU A 279 8.10 6.82 -4.50
CA LEU A 279 8.95 5.92 -5.27
C LEU A 279 8.96 4.55 -4.61
N SER A 280 8.63 3.52 -5.36
CA SER A 280 8.66 2.12 -4.90
C SER A 280 9.45 1.24 -5.86
N VAL A 281 10.19 0.30 -5.30
CA VAL A 281 10.89 -0.77 -6.01
C VAL A 281 10.45 -2.08 -5.39
N GLN A 282 10.08 -3.05 -6.25
CA GLN A 282 9.61 -4.35 -5.83
C GLN A 282 10.30 -5.46 -6.61
N GLY A 283 10.76 -6.48 -5.89
CA GLY A 283 11.16 -7.78 -6.43
C GLY A 283 10.04 -8.80 -6.25
N SER A 284 9.74 -9.60 -7.28
CA SER A 284 8.66 -10.60 -7.28
C SER A 284 9.13 -11.95 -7.80
N PHE A 285 8.51 -13.03 -7.28
CA PHE A 285 8.81 -14.41 -7.61
C PHE A 285 7.54 -15.23 -7.72
#